data_9787b06e13c340f1c6eff73f0144972e
#
_entry.id   9787b06e13c340f1c6eff73f0144972e
#
_cell.length_a   1.000
_cell.length_b   1.000
_cell.length_c   1.000
_cell.angle_alpha   90.00
_cell.angle_beta   90.00
_cell.angle_gamma   90.00
#
_symmetry.space_group_name_H-M   'P 1'
#
loop_
_entity.id
_entity.type
_entity.pdbx_description
1 polymer ?
#
loop_
_entity_poly.entity_id
_entity_poly.type
_entity_poly.pdbx_seq_one_letter_code
_entity_poly.pdbx_strand_id
1 'polypeptide(L)'
;MEKITVNAVGEECPIPVVKATKALGAMKEAGTLEILVNNDVAVQNLGRMAAGYHFSMRVESRENGVSAVVMDVTGPVSPIALETTGDLCGLPSSGSFVVAVDTDVMGRGSEELGKTLMKGFLFAVSQLPSLPKTVLFYNGGAHLTCQGSASLEDINALADKGVDIRTCGTCLNFYGLTDKLEVGSVTNMYEIVETLAQAGKVVKP
;
A
#
# COMPACT_ATOMS: atom_id res chain seq x y z
N MET A 1 27.55 -14.52 5.28
CA MET A 1 26.32 -14.39 4.50
C MET A 1 25.18 -14.12 5.47
N GLU A 2 24.53 -13.00 5.31
CA GLU A 2 23.41 -12.63 6.15
C GLU A 2 22.20 -13.52 5.82
N LYS A 3 21.46 -13.99 6.85
CA LYS A 3 20.19 -14.71 6.66
C LYS A 3 19.11 -14.04 7.47
N ILE A 4 18.07 -13.58 6.80
CA ILE A 4 16.87 -13.03 7.44
C ILE A 4 15.69 -13.96 7.17
N THR A 5 14.97 -14.32 8.24
CA THR A 5 13.74 -15.12 8.13
C THR A 5 12.55 -14.25 8.54
N VAL A 6 11.54 -14.21 7.69
CA VAL A 6 10.30 -13.46 7.87
C VAL A 6 9.13 -14.43 8.00
N ASN A 7 8.36 -14.33 9.07
CA ASN A 7 7.12 -15.09 9.21
C ASN A 7 5.93 -14.27 8.72
N ALA A 8 5.23 -14.81 7.71
CA ALA A 8 4.00 -14.28 7.13
C ALA A 8 2.94 -15.39 6.94
N VAL A 9 2.99 -16.44 7.79
CA VAL A 9 2.01 -17.52 7.79
C VAL A 9 0.66 -16.98 8.24
N GLY A 10 -0.40 -17.26 7.49
CA GLY A 10 -1.77 -16.80 7.76
C GLY A 10 -2.06 -15.37 7.33
N GLU A 11 -1.09 -14.69 6.72
CA GLU A 11 -1.27 -13.31 6.26
C GLU A 11 -1.69 -13.26 4.79
N GLU A 12 -2.63 -12.35 4.50
CA GLU A 12 -3.13 -12.12 3.15
C GLU A 12 -2.27 -11.08 2.39
N CYS A 13 -2.42 -11.08 1.07
CA CYS A 13 -1.83 -10.03 0.22
C CYS A 13 -2.37 -8.64 0.66
N PRO A 14 -1.52 -7.58 0.76
CA PRO A 14 -0.12 -7.52 0.32
C PRO A 14 0.93 -7.77 1.43
N ILE A 15 0.52 -8.17 2.65
CA ILE A 15 1.37 -8.20 3.85
C ILE A 15 2.68 -9.00 3.65
N PRO A 16 2.68 -10.23 3.08
CA PRO A 16 3.92 -10.98 2.90
C PRO A 16 4.94 -10.24 2.02
N VAL A 17 4.48 -9.58 0.96
CA VAL A 17 5.34 -8.80 0.05
C VAL A 17 5.92 -7.58 0.75
N VAL A 18 5.10 -6.84 1.51
CA VAL A 18 5.55 -5.67 2.29
C VAL A 18 6.59 -6.05 3.33
N LYS A 19 6.38 -7.15 4.06
CA LYS A 19 7.36 -7.65 5.03
C LYS A 19 8.67 -8.05 4.35
N ALA A 20 8.60 -8.74 3.21
CA ALA A 20 9.77 -9.11 2.42
C ALA A 20 10.53 -7.87 1.92
N THR A 21 9.83 -6.84 1.41
CA THR A 21 10.44 -5.57 0.97
C THR A 21 11.17 -4.86 2.11
N LYS A 22 10.56 -4.80 3.29
CA LYS A 22 11.20 -4.21 4.49
C LYS A 22 12.45 -4.99 4.91
N ALA A 23 12.37 -6.33 4.90
CA ALA A 23 13.51 -7.18 5.23
C ALA A 23 14.66 -7.00 4.22
N LEU A 24 14.36 -6.93 2.92
CA LEU A 24 15.35 -6.63 1.88
C LEU A 24 16.03 -5.28 2.11
N GLY A 25 15.26 -4.23 2.44
CA GLY A 25 15.81 -2.90 2.73
C GLY A 25 16.70 -2.86 3.99
N ALA A 26 16.55 -3.83 4.90
CA ALA A 26 17.38 -3.96 6.10
C ALA A 26 18.71 -4.74 5.84
N MET A 27 18.79 -5.52 4.77
CA MET A 27 19.99 -6.27 4.41
C MET A 27 21.09 -5.33 3.94
N LYS A 28 22.26 -5.41 4.58
CA LYS A 28 23.43 -4.59 4.26
C LYS A 28 24.43 -5.31 3.35
N GLU A 29 24.33 -6.61 3.25
CA GLU A 29 25.24 -7.47 2.50
C GLU A 29 24.45 -8.53 1.72
N ALA A 30 25.15 -9.19 0.79
CA ALA A 30 24.60 -10.35 0.09
C ALA A 30 24.28 -11.48 1.08
N GLY A 31 23.13 -12.13 0.87
CA GLY A 31 22.65 -13.14 1.79
C GLY A 31 21.40 -13.85 1.31
N THR A 32 20.66 -14.41 2.24
CA THR A 32 19.44 -15.17 1.96
C THR A 32 18.27 -14.58 2.72
N LEU A 33 17.18 -14.26 2.01
CA LEU A 33 15.90 -13.89 2.59
C LEU A 33 14.94 -15.08 2.50
N GLU A 34 14.46 -15.57 3.63
CA GLU A 34 13.49 -16.66 3.74
C GLU A 34 12.16 -16.10 4.24
N ILE A 35 11.08 -16.32 3.50
CA ILE A 35 9.74 -15.88 3.87
C ILE A 35 8.84 -17.10 4.02
N LEU A 36 8.25 -17.28 5.21
CA LEU A 36 7.32 -18.36 5.51
C LEU A 36 5.88 -17.90 5.20
N VAL A 37 5.18 -18.65 4.35
CA VAL A 37 3.80 -18.40 3.94
C VAL A 37 3.02 -19.73 3.88
N ASN A 38 1.69 -19.68 3.88
CA ASN A 38 0.84 -20.87 3.80
C ASN A 38 -0.26 -20.75 2.73
N ASN A 39 -0.06 -19.89 1.73
CA ASN A 39 -0.97 -19.79 0.60
C ASN A 39 -0.22 -19.57 -0.71
N ASP A 40 -0.75 -20.11 -1.81
CA ASP A 40 -0.11 -20.10 -3.12
C ASP A 40 -0.04 -18.69 -3.73
N VAL A 41 -1.00 -17.82 -3.40
CA VAL A 41 -1.02 -16.43 -3.88
C VAL A 41 0.18 -15.66 -3.35
N ALA A 42 0.51 -15.84 -2.07
CA ALA A 42 1.70 -15.24 -1.47
C ALA A 42 2.99 -15.76 -2.13
N VAL A 43 3.08 -17.06 -2.39
CA VAL A 43 4.23 -17.67 -3.10
C VAL A 43 4.40 -17.03 -4.49
N GLN A 44 3.31 -16.91 -5.27
CA GLN A 44 3.34 -16.28 -6.61
C GLN A 44 3.74 -14.81 -6.55
N ASN A 45 3.21 -14.04 -5.60
CA ASN A 45 3.52 -12.62 -5.46
C ASN A 45 4.98 -12.38 -5.03
N LEU A 46 5.50 -13.20 -4.13
CA LEU A 46 6.91 -13.20 -3.77
C LEU A 46 7.81 -13.60 -4.96
N GLY A 47 7.34 -14.52 -5.80
CA GLY A 47 8.03 -14.88 -7.05
C GLY A 47 8.13 -13.73 -8.04
N ARG A 48 7.04 -12.96 -8.24
CA ARG A 48 7.07 -11.75 -9.06
C ARG A 48 8.02 -10.69 -8.49
N MET A 49 8.01 -10.54 -7.17
CA MET A 49 8.94 -9.65 -6.47
C MET A 49 10.40 -10.07 -6.71
N ALA A 50 10.74 -11.34 -6.52
CA ALA A 50 12.11 -11.85 -6.75
C ALA A 50 12.55 -11.62 -8.20
N ALA A 51 11.66 -11.87 -9.17
CA ALA A 51 11.93 -11.61 -10.59
C ALA A 51 12.18 -10.12 -10.87
N GLY A 52 11.42 -9.21 -10.25
CA GLY A 52 11.62 -7.76 -10.36
C GLY A 52 12.98 -7.27 -9.84
N TYR A 53 13.52 -7.94 -8.83
CA TYR A 53 14.85 -7.68 -8.28
C TYR A 53 15.97 -8.51 -8.95
N HIS A 54 15.64 -9.35 -9.92
CA HIS A 54 16.57 -10.30 -10.56
C HIS A 54 17.24 -11.29 -9.58
N PHE A 55 16.54 -11.65 -8.50
CA PHE A 55 17.00 -12.65 -7.53
C PHE A 55 16.61 -14.05 -7.98
N SER A 56 17.49 -15.03 -7.73
CA SER A 56 17.10 -16.43 -7.78
C SER A 56 16.18 -16.74 -6.60
N MET A 57 15.16 -17.56 -6.86
CA MET A 57 14.17 -17.97 -5.87
C MET A 57 13.98 -19.48 -5.92
N ARG A 58 13.81 -20.09 -4.76
CA ARG A 58 13.34 -21.47 -4.60
C ARG A 58 12.24 -21.53 -3.54
N VAL A 59 11.37 -22.52 -3.68
CA VAL A 59 10.29 -22.78 -2.71
C VAL A 59 10.55 -24.13 -2.05
N GLU A 60 10.59 -24.14 -0.74
CA GLU A 60 10.80 -25.35 0.07
C GLU A 60 9.53 -25.62 0.88
N SER A 61 8.96 -26.82 0.74
CA SER A 61 7.83 -27.22 1.57
C SER A 61 8.29 -27.50 3.00
N ARG A 62 7.53 -27.01 3.97
CA ARG A 62 7.70 -27.25 5.41
C ARG A 62 6.52 -28.04 5.95
N GLU A 63 6.59 -28.41 7.21
CA GLU A 63 5.47 -29.05 7.90
C GLU A 63 4.24 -28.14 8.00
N ASN A 64 3.06 -28.73 8.22
CA ASN A 64 1.80 -28.02 8.42
C ASN A 64 1.35 -27.12 7.23
N GLY A 65 1.70 -27.46 5.99
CA GLY A 65 1.27 -26.71 4.80
C GLY A 65 1.97 -25.35 4.64
N VAL A 66 3.09 -25.14 5.36
CA VAL A 66 3.90 -23.93 5.22
C VAL A 66 4.88 -24.10 4.06
N SER A 67 5.03 -23.05 3.25
CA SER A 67 6.05 -22.93 2.21
C SER A 67 7.09 -21.88 2.63
N ALA A 68 8.36 -22.23 2.56
CA ALA A 68 9.46 -21.28 2.70
C ALA A 68 9.88 -20.81 1.31
N VAL A 69 9.63 -19.55 1.02
CA VAL A 69 10.13 -18.87 -0.18
C VAL A 69 11.51 -18.31 0.13
N VAL A 70 12.53 -18.86 -0.50
CA VAL A 70 13.93 -18.51 -0.25
C VAL A 70 14.47 -17.75 -1.45
N MET A 71 14.96 -16.54 -1.21
CA MET A 71 15.55 -15.64 -2.23
C MET A 71 17.04 -15.44 -1.94
N ASP A 72 17.86 -15.58 -2.96
CA ASP A 72 19.31 -15.32 -2.85
C ASP A 72 19.56 -13.85 -3.25
N VAL A 73 19.85 -13.04 -2.26
CA VAL A 73 20.05 -11.59 -2.38
C VAL A 73 21.53 -11.33 -2.69
N THR A 74 21.80 -10.70 -3.83
CA THR A 74 23.17 -10.51 -4.35
C THR A 74 23.91 -9.31 -3.76
N GLY A 75 23.20 -8.45 -3.01
CA GLY A 75 23.80 -7.26 -2.38
C GLY A 75 22.75 -6.35 -1.76
N PRO A 76 23.16 -5.23 -1.18
CA PRO A 76 22.23 -4.25 -0.60
C PRO A 76 21.23 -3.80 -1.65
N VAL A 77 19.95 -3.87 -1.32
CA VAL A 77 18.89 -3.42 -2.20
C VAL A 77 18.44 -2.05 -1.73
N SER A 78 18.71 -1.03 -2.55
CA SER A 78 17.94 0.20 -2.39
C SER A 78 16.48 -0.14 -2.61
N PRO A 79 15.53 0.33 -1.78
CA PRO A 79 14.12 0.20 -2.10
C PRO A 79 13.98 0.68 -3.55
N ILE A 80 13.38 -0.16 -4.40
CA ILE A 80 13.15 0.22 -5.80
C ILE A 80 12.31 1.50 -5.73
N ALA A 81 12.96 2.64 -5.87
CA ALA A 81 12.31 3.72 -6.56
C ALA A 81 11.90 3.08 -7.89
N LEU A 82 10.60 3.07 -8.22
CA LEU A 82 10.16 2.69 -9.55
C LEU A 82 10.98 3.56 -10.50
N GLU A 83 12.11 3.03 -10.96
CA GLU A 83 12.84 3.63 -12.06
C GLU A 83 11.92 3.46 -13.27
N THR A 84 11.10 4.47 -13.49
CA THR A 84 10.59 4.74 -14.81
C THR A 84 11.82 5.00 -15.67
N THR A 85 12.32 3.93 -16.32
CA THR A 85 13.24 4.05 -17.44
C THR A 85 12.51 4.83 -18.53
N GLY A 86 12.76 6.10 -18.58
CA GLY A 86 12.22 7.03 -19.57
C GLY A 86 12.67 8.43 -19.22
N ASP A 87 13.86 8.82 -19.69
CA ASP A 87 14.24 10.21 -19.83
C ASP A 87 13.15 10.96 -20.61
N LEU A 88 12.20 11.55 -19.87
CA LEU A 88 11.34 12.60 -20.36
C LEU A 88 11.70 13.88 -19.61
N CYS A 89 12.44 14.69 -20.34
CA CYS A 89 12.84 16.05 -20.11
C CYS A 89 11.90 16.81 -19.17
N GLY A 90 12.40 17.23 -17.99
CA GLY A 90 11.89 18.43 -17.31
C GLY A 90 10.74 18.26 -16.32
N LEU A 91 10.54 17.12 -15.68
CA LEU A 91 9.63 17.02 -14.53
C LEU A 91 10.40 17.29 -13.23
N PRO A 92 9.92 18.18 -12.34
CA PRO A 92 10.57 18.41 -11.07
C PRO A 92 10.57 17.13 -10.24
N SER A 93 11.73 16.60 -9.97
CA SER A 93 11.97 15.54 -8.99
C SER A 93 11.52 16.02 -7.62
N SER A 94 10.57 15.33 -7.03
CA SER A 94 9.91 15.51 -5.73
C SER A 94 8.51 16.18 -5.74
N GLY A 95 7.70 15.92 -6.74
CA GLY A 95 6.27 16.26 -6.65
C GLY A 95 5.58 15.35 -5.62
N SER A 96 5.09 15.93 -4.53
CA SER A 96 4.22 15.24 -3.60
C SER A 96 3.02 14.67 -4.36
N PHE A 97 2.77 13.37 -4.24
CA PHE A 97 1.57 12.78 -4.83
C PHE A 97 0.36 12.85 -3.89
N VAL A 98 -0.82 12.79 -4.48
CA VAL A 98 -2.10 12.78 -3.80
C VAL A 98 -2.82 11.49 -4.12
N VAL A 99 -3.49 10.90 -3.15
CA VAL A 99 -4.38 9.75 -3.36
C VAL A 99 -5.82 10.24 -3.31
N ALA A 100 -6.63 9.89 -4.32
CA ALA A 100 -8.03 10.27 -4.43
C ALA A 100 -8.92 9.02 -4.39
N VAL A 101 -9.74 8.89 -3.35
CA VAL A 101 -10.58 7.72 -3.08
C VAL A 101 -12.05 8.13 -3.16
N ASP A 102 -12.73 7.76 -4.25
CA ASP A 102 -14.12 8.12 -4.50
C ASP A 102 -15.14 7.01 -4.20
N THR A 103 -14.67 5.85 -3.79
CA THR A 103 -15.52 4.69 -3.49
C THR A 103 -14.92 3.90 -2.33
N ASP A 104 -15.73 3.11 -1.66
CA ASP A 104 -15.30 2.17 -0.62
C ASP A 104 -14.89 0.80 -1.17
N VAL A 105 -15.01 0.61 -2.50
CA VAL A 105 -14.61 -0.60 -3.22
C VAL A 105 -13.62 -0.27 -4.33
N MET A 106 -12.65 -1.14 -4.59
CA MET A 106 -11.70 -0.98 -5.69
C MET A 106 -12.16 -1.79 -6.91
N GLY A 107 -12.32 -1.08 -8.04
CA GLY A 107 -12.73 -1.70 -9.30
C GLY A 107 -14.26 -1.86 -9.45
N ARG A 108 -14.68 -2.52 -10.56
CA ARG A 108 -16.09 -2.65 -10.95
C ARG A 108 -16.48 -4.11 -11.15
N GLY A 109 -16.21 -4.95 -10.19
CA GLY A 109 -16.52 -6.39 -10.23
C GLY A 109 -17.35 -6.81 -9.03
N SER A 110 -16.89 -7.84 -8.32
CA SER A 110 -17.47 -8.25 -7.05
C SER A 110 -17.26 -7.17 -5.99
N GLU A 111 -18.32 -6.78 -5.31
CA GLU A 111 -18.26 -5.82 -4.20
C GLU A 111 -17.40 -6.34 -3.03
N GLU A 112 -17.54 -7.61 -2.68
CA GLU A 112 -16.77 -8.26 -1.63
C GLU A 112 -15.26 -8.23 -1.93
N LEU A 113 -14.89 -8.60 -3.15
CA LEU A 113 -13.50 -8.51 -3.61
C LEU A 113 -13.03 -7.06 -3.63
N GLY A 114 -13.87 -6.13 -4.09
CA GLY A 114 -13.56 -4.71 -4.15
C GLY A 114 -13.26 -4.10 -2.79
N LYS A 115 -14.00 -4.50 -1.74
CA LYS A 115 -13.72 -4.09 -0.34
C LYS A 115 -12.38 -4.65 0.15
N THR A 116 -12.10 -5.91 -0.12
CA THR A 116 -10.80 -6.54 0.23
C THR A 116 -9.64 -5.84 -0.47
N LEU A 117 -9.79 -5.52 -1.76
CA LEU A 117 -8.78 -4.81 -2.53
C LEU A 117 -8.57 -3.37 -2.05
N MET A 118 -9.64 -2.65 -1.68
CA MET A 118 -9.53 -1.28 -1.15
C MET A 118 -8.78 -1.26 0.18
N LYS A 119 -9.07 -2.18 1.10
CA LYS A 119 -8.32 -2.34 2.34
C LYS A 119 -6.84 -2.62 2.06
N GLY A 120 -6.55 -3.58 1.18
CA GLY A 120 -5.18 -3.90 0.76
C GLY A 120 -4.45 -2.72 0.10
N PHE A 121 -5.15 -1.90 -0.69
CA PHE A 121 -4.62 -0.69 -1.29
C PHE A 121 -4.21 0.34 -0.23
N LEU A 122 -5.10 0.67 0.72
CA LEU A 122 -4.82 1.64 1.79
C LEU A 122 -3.66 1.17 2.68
N PHE A 123 -3.65 -0.11 3.04
CA PHE A 123 -2.52 -0.71 3.73
C PHE A 123 -1.22 -0.55 2.92
N ALA A 124 -1.21 -0.90 1.63
CA ALA A 124 -0.02 -0.78 0.79
C ALA A 124 0.48 0.66 0.70
N VAL A 125 -0.43 1.64 0.56
CA VAL A 125 -0.09 3.08 0.57
C VAL A 125 0.58 3.47 1.88
N SER A 126 0.10 2.99 3.04
CA SER A 126 0.69 3.28 4.36
C SER A 126 2.11 2.72 4.55
N GLN A 127 2.52 1.77 3.69
CA GLN A 127 3.82 1.10 3.73
C GLN A 127 4.82 1.62 2.70
N LEU A 128 4.42 2.56 1.83
CA LEU A 128 5.32 3.13 0.83
C LEU A 128 6.49 3.86 1.46
N PRO A 129 7.69 3.82 0.86
CA PRO A 129 8.86 4.59 1.32
C PRO A 129 8.61 6.10 1.25
N SER A 130 7.84 6.55 0.25
CA SER A 130 7.40 7.94 0.09
C SER A 130 5.88 7.97 0.20
N LEU A 131 5.37 8.63 1.22
CA LEU A 131 3.94 8.72 1.49
C LEU A 131 3.28 9.84 0.66
N PRO A 132 1.96 9.74 0.38
CA PRO A 132 1.22 10.84 -0.21
C PRO A 132 1.25 12.07 0.71
N LYS A 133 1.19 13.26 0.14
CA LYS A 133 0.99 14.49 0.91
C LYS A 133 -0.42 14.53 1.50
N THR A 134 -1.39 14.13 0.70
CA THR A 134 -2.81 14.19 1.07
C THR A 134 -3.53 12.95 0.54
N VAL A 135 -4.47 12.44 1.31
CA VAL A 135 -5.47 11.45 0.86
C VAL A 135 -6.84 12.09 0.94
N LEU A 136 -7.52 12.15 -0.19
CA LEU A 136 -8.84 12.75 -0.35
C LEU A 136 -9.91 11.65 -0.42
N PHE A 137 -10.91 11.72 0.44
CA PHE A 137 -12.04 10.81 0.46
C PHE A 137 -13.32 11.56 0.08
N TYR A 138 -14.02 11.11 -0.95
CA TYR A 138 -15.27 11.71 -1.40
C TYR A 138 -16.21 10.63 -1.97
N ASN A 139 -17.48 10.99 -2.21
CA ASN A 139 -18.52 10.03 -2.59
C ASN A 139 -18.53 8.81 -1.65
N GLY A 140 -18.60 7.58 -2.16
CA GLY A 140 -18.56 6.35 -1.35
C GLY A 140 -17.30 6.20 -0.51
N GLY A 141 -16.16 6.78 -0.93
CA GLY A 141 -14.92 6.79 -0.16
C GLY A 141 -15.04 7.44 1.23
N ALA A 142 -16.03 8.34 1.45
CA ALA A 142 -16.27 8.95 2.76
C ALA A 142 -16.59 7.92 3.87
N HIS A 143 -17.11 6.75 3.53
CA HIS A 143 -17.34 5.68 4.50
C HIS A 143 -16.06 5.14 5.12
N LEU A 144 -14.93 5.22 4.41
CA LEU A 144 -13.67 4.64 4.85
C LEU A 144 -13.03 5.38 6.04
N THR A 145 -13.34 6.67 6.21
CA THR A 145 -12.81 7.51 7.29
C THR A 145 -13.74 7.59 8.50
N CYS A 146 -14.87 6.87 8.46
CA CYS A 146 -15.92 6.95 9.45
C CYS A 146 -15.97 5.70 10.34
N GLN A 147 -16.63 5.84 11.47
CA GLN A 147 -16.85 4.79 12.45
C GLN A 147 -17.34 3.48 11.80
N GLY A 148 -16.71 2.37 12.16
CA GLY A 148 -17.04 1.03 11.65
C GLY A 148 -16.30 0.64 10.37
N SER A 149 -15.49 1.51 9.79
CA SER A 149 -14.65 1.16 8.64
C SER A 149 -13.53 0.20 9.02
N ALA A 150 -13.36 -0.87 8.24
CA ALA A 150 -12.26 -1.81 8.40
C ALA A 150 -10.88 -1.24 8.02
N SER A 151 -10.85 -0.06 7.39
CA SER A 151 -9.62 0.60 6.94
C SER A 151 -9.12 1.70 7.88
N LEU A 152 -9.81 1.95 9.01
CA LEU A 152 -9.44 3.04 9.94
C LEU A 152 -8.02 2.89 10.49
N GLU A 153 -7.59 1.67 10.80
CA GLU A 153 -6.23 1.41 11.30
C GLU A 153 -5.16 1.88 10.31
N ASP A 154 -5.33 1.54 9.03
CA ASP A 154 -4.39 1.90 7.97
C ASP A 154 -4.40 3.42 7.69
N ILE A 155 -5.58 4.04 7.73
CA ILE A 155 -5.74 5.48 7.51
C ILE A 155 -5.19 6.28 8.69
N ASN A 156 -5.41 5.83 9.93
CA ASN A 156 -4.77 6.42 11.11
C ASN A 156 -3.25 6.31 11.05
N ALA A 157 -2.71 5.16 10.62
CA ALA A 157 -1.27 4.99 10.44
C ALA A 157 -0.67 5.95 9.39
N LEU A 158 -1.44 6.37 8.39
CA LEU A 158 -1.06 7.44 7.46
C LEU A 158 -1.08 8.81 8.13
N ALA A 159 -2.16 9.12 8.88
CA ALA A 159 -2.31 10.38 9.61
C ALA A 159 -1.19 10.57 10.64
N ASP A 160 -0.86 9.54 11.41
CA ASP A 160 0.22 9.54 12.42
C ASP A 160 1.60 9.81 11.81
N LYS A 161 1.78 9.47 10.52
CA LYS A 161 3.00 9.77 9.75
C LYS A 161 2.96 11.15 9.07
N GLY A 162 1.95 11.97 9.37
CA GLY A 162 1.83 13.34 8.87
C GLY A 162 1.16 13.47 7.50
N VAL A 163 0.50 12.42 7.01
CA VAL A 163 -0.33 12.50 5.79
C VAL A 163 -1.61 13.26 6.11
N ASP A 164 -1.95 14.24 5.28
CA ASP A 164 -3.16 15.04 5.43
C ASP A 164 -4.38 14.25 4.91
N ILE A 165 -5.23 13.82 5.83
CA ILE A 165 -6.44 13.03 5.54
C ILE A 165 -7.64 13.98 5.48
N ARG A 166 -8.32 14.04 4.34
CA ARG A 166 -9.46 14.94 4.13
C ARG A 166 -10.67 14.21 3.57
N THR A 167 -11.83 14.46 4.16
CA THR A 167 -13.11 13.87 3.74
C THR A 167 -14.11 14.94 3.33
N CYS A 168 -14.76 14.75 2.19
CA CYS A 168 -15.74 15.69 1.64
C CYS A 168 -16.95 15.85 2.57
N GLY A 169 -17.19 17.08 3.06
CA GLY A 169 -18.30 17.38 3.96
C GLY A 169 -19.68 17.18 3.31
N THR A 170 -19.83 17.47 2.04
CA THR A 170 -21.09 17.19 1.30
C THR A 170 -21.39 15.69 1.29
N CYS A 171 -20.37 14.84 1.14
CA CYS A 171 -20.55 13.38 1.14
C CYS A 171 -20.88 12.87 2.54
N LEU A 172 -20.18 13.36 3.58
CA LEU A 172 -20.51 13.04 4.96
C LEU A 172 -21.96 13.37 5.30
N ASN A 173 -22.41 14.55 4.90
CA ASN A 173 -23.81 14.98 5.11
C ASN A 173 -24.79 14.09 4.35
N PHE A 174 -24.54 13.81 3.08
CA PHE A 174 -25.42 12.98 2.24
C PHE A 174 -25.62 11.58 2.80
N TYR A 175 -24.56 10.95 3.32
CA TYR A 175 -24.59 9.60 3.90
C TYR A 175 -24.93 9.59 5.40
N GLY A 176 -25.20 10.74 6.05
CA GLY A 176 -25.47 10.80 7.50
C GLY A 176 -24.27 10.38 8.35
N LEU A 177 -23.06 10.73 7.92
CA LEU A 177 -21.78 10.36 8.53
C LEU A 177 -21.07 11.54 9.22
N THR A 178 -21.66 12.72 9.25
CA THR A 178 -21.01 13.96 9.77
C THR A 178 -20.48 13.77 11.19
N ASP A 179 -21.27 13.14 12.07
CA ASP A 179 -20.89 12.90 13.47
C ASP A 179 -20.11 11.60 13.68
N LYS A 180 -19.77 10.89 12.60
CA LYS A 180 -19.09 9.59 12.61
C LYS A 180 -17.68 9.63 12.03
N LEU A 181 -17.20 10.81 11.66
CA LEU A 181 -15.83 10.96 11.16
C LEU A 181 -14.84 10.64 12.29
N GLU A 182 -13.99 9.66 12.07
CA GLU A 182 -13.01 9.16 13.07
C GLU A 182 -11.58 9.61 12.77
N VAL A 183 -11.26 9.89 11.51
CA VAL A 183 -9.89 10.24 11.11
C VAL A 183 -9.88 11.37 10.09
N GLY A 184 -8.93 12.30 10.27
CA GLY A 184 -8.71 13.42 9.37
C GLY A 184 -9.65 14.60 9.62
N SER A 185 -9.80 15.43 8.60
CA SER A 185 -10.58 16.67 8.64
C SER A 185 -11.62 16.72 7.53
N VAL A 186 -12.64 17.56 7.74
CA VAL A 186 -13.66 17.82 6.72
C VAL A 186 -13.12 18.82 5.70
N THR A 187 -13.34 18.54 4.41
CA THR A 187 -13.01 19.43 3.29
C THR A 187 -14.21 19.67 2.38
N ASN A 188 -14.05 20.53 1.41
CA ASN A 188 -15.06 20.88 0.42
C ASN A 188 -14.56 20.62 -1.01
N MET A 189 -15.48 20.69 -2.00
CA MET A 189 -15.15 20.38 -3.38
C MET A 189 -14.11 21.33 -3.98
N TYR A 190 -14.09 22.59 -3.58
CA TYR A 190 -13.11 23.57 -4.08
C TYR A 190 -11.68 23.17 -3.64
N GLU A 191 -11.49 22.87 -2.36
CA GLU A 191 -10.20 22.41 -1.84
C GLU A 191 -9.78 21.07 -2.43
N ILE A 192 -10.72 20.15 -2.69
CA ILE A 192 -10.44 18.88 -3.39
C ILE A 192 -9.87 19.18 -4.78
N VAL A 193 -10.56 20.03 -5.56
CA VAL A 193 -10.12 20.37 -6.92
C VAL A 193 -8.77 21.10 -6.90
N GLU A 194 -8.56 22.04 -5.98
CA GLU A 194 -7.30 22.76 -5.83
C GLU A 194 -6.15 21.80 -5.47
N THR A 195 -6.36 20.90 -4.52
CA THR A 195 -5.37 19.89 -4.11
C THR A 195 -4.99 18.96 -5.25
N LEU A 196 -5.99 18.51 -6.04
CA LEU A 196 -5.75 17.65 -7.20
C LEU A 196 -5.02 18.39 -8.33
N ALA A 197 -5.37 19.67 -8.57
CA ALA A 197 -4.75 20.49 -9.61
C ALA A 197 -3.28 20.84 -9.31
N GLN A 198 -2.92 20.96 -8.02
CA GLN A 198 -1.57 21.27 -7.57
C GLN A 198 -0.69 20.00 -7.38
N ALA A 199 -1.29 18.81 -7.45
CA ALA A 199 -0.57 17.56 -7.26
C ALA A 199 0.39 17.29 -8.43
N GLY A 200 1.63 16.91 -8.13
CA GLY A 200 2.58 16.42 -9.15
C GLY A 200 2.13 15.09 -9.75
N LYS A 201 1.44 14.27 -8.97
CA LYS A 201 0.83 13.00 -9.40
C LYS A 201 -0.43 12.73 -8.58
N VAL A 202 -1.47 12.22 -9.22
CA VAL A 202 -2.69 11.73 -8.55
C VAL A 202 -2.78 10.22 -8.75
N VAL A 203 -2.94 9.49 -7.65
CA VAL A 203 -3.20 8.05 -7.64
C VAL A 203 -4.66 7.84 -7.25
N LYS A 204 -5.39 7.07 -8.05
CA LYS A 204 -6.78 6.72 -7.81
C LYS A 204 -6.96 5.21 -7.92
N PRO A 205 -7.49 4.50 -6.90
CA PRO A 205 -7.73 3.07 -6.92
C PRO A 205 -8.91 2.66 -7.80
#